data_2b68f130333fcab066124a4b6e11923e
#
_entry.id   2b68f130333fcab066124a4b6e11923e
#
_cell.length_a   1.000
_cell.length_b   1.000
_cell.length_c   1.000
_cell.angle_alpha   90.00
_cell.angle_beta   90.00
_cell.angle_gamma   90.00
#
_symmetry.space_group_name_H-M   'P 1'
#
loop_
_entity.id
_entity.type
_entity.pdbx_description
1 polymer ?
#
loop_
_entity_poly.entity_id
_entity_poly.type
_entity_poly.pdbx_seq_one_letter_code
_entity_poly.pdbx_strand_id
1 'polypeptide(L)'
;MTGLTADEFHALVPIFHAACEAYMERRTIDGHVRYCRRYVSYANSPLPTTEDKLLFILTYLKQNPTQVMHGHIFHMSQSNVSKWVHLLHGALTYALSRQKLLPARTADDLARRLHEEPSHEEPSHEEPSHEEPSHEEPSHEEPSHATEAPPFLSMTA
;
A
#
# COMPACT_ATOMS: atom_id res chain seq x y z
N MET A 1 -4.71 -5.22 -5.54
CA MET A 1 -5.02 -4.08 -6.40
C MET A 1 -4.66 -2.75 -5.77
N THR A 2 -5.02 -2.45 -4.53
CA THR A 2 -4.66 -1.20 -3.83
C THR A 2 -3.26 -1.21 -3.21
N GLY A 3 -2.69 -2.39 -2.93
CA GLY A 3 -1.43 -2.57 -2.22
C GLY A 3 -1.59 -2.61 -0.69
N LEU A 4 -2.81 -2.49 -0.20
CA LEU A 4 -3.18 -2.64 1.20
C LEU A 4 -3.83 -4.02 1.42
N THR A 5 -3.65 -4.57 2.60
CA THR A 5 -4.44 -5.70 3.09
C THR A 5 -5.89 -5.27 3.37
N ALA A 6 -6.80 -6.23 3.52
CA ALA A 6 -8.20 -5.91 3.82
C ALA A 6 -8.34 -5.17 5.16
N ASP A 7 -7.58 -5.59 6.17
CA ASP A 7 -7.62 -4.99 7.50
C ASP A 7 -7.09 -3.54 7.49
N GLU A 8 -5.98 -3.28 6.78
CA GLU A 8 -5.45 -1.92 6.59
C GLU A 8 -6.44 -1.02 5.85
N PHE A 9 -7.10 -1.57 4.82
CA PHE A 9 -8.13 -0.83 4.09
C PHE A 9 -9.29 -0.46 5.00
N HIS A 10 -9.83 -1.42 5.76
CA HIS A 10 -10.94 -1.16 6.69
C HIS A 10 -10.56 -0.21 7.82
N ALA A 11 -9.33 -0.27 8.32
CA ALA A 11 -8.83 0.68 9.32
C ALA A 11 -8.73 2.12 8.77
N LEU A 12 -8.44 2.27 7.46
CA LEU A 12 -8.33 3.58 6.82
C LEU A 12 -9.71 4.21 6.51
N VAL A 13 -10.76 3.40 6.29
CA VAL A 13 -12.10 3.89 5.92
C VAL A 13 -12.64 4.96 6.87
N PRO A 14 -12.70 4.79 8.21
CA PRO A 14 -13.27 5.80 9.10
C PRO A 14 -12.45 7.10 9.12
N ILE A 15 -11.12 7.00 9.02
CA ILE A 15 -10.22 8.15 8.95
C ILE A 15 -10.46 8.94 7.67
N PHE A 16 -10.57 8.23 6.55
CA PHE A 16 -10.84 8.82 5.25
C PHE A 16 -12.25 9.40 5.18
N HIS A 17 -13.25 8.76 5.79
CA HIS A 17 -14.62 9.26 5.86
C HIS A 17 -14.68 10.65 6.50
N ALA A 18 -14.14 10.78 7.71
CA ALA A 18 -14.11 12.05 8.42
C ALA A 18 -13.35 13.15 7.65
N ALA A 19 -12.26 12.78 6.98
CA ALA A 19 -11.50 13.69 6.13
C ALA A 19 -12.26 14.11 4.87
N CYS A 20 -12.97 13.18 4.21
CA CYS A 20 -13.81 13.47 3.06
C CYS A 20 -14.93 14.42 3.42
N GLU A 21 -15.66 14.20 4.49
CA GLU A 21 -16.73 15.10 4.94
C GLU A 21 -16.18 16.50 5.19
N ALA A 22 -15.13 16.63 6.00
CA ALA A 22 -14.52 17.92 6.30
C ALA A 22 -13.98 18.65 5.06
N TYR A 23 -13.46 17.88 4.09
CA TYR A 23 -12.94 18.45 2.84
C TYR A 23 -14.08 18.89 1.90
N MET A 24 -15.13 18.06 1.77
CA MET A 24 -16.28 18.32 0.91
C MET A 24 -17.21 19.41 1.47
N GLU A 25 -17.22 19.64 2.78
CA GLU A 25 -17.91 20.80 3.37
C GLU A 25 -17.30 22.13 2.91
N ARG A 26 -15.99 22.15 2.67
CA ARG A 26 -15.25 23.34 2.28
C ARG A 26 -15.07 23.51 0.78
N ARG A 27 -15.17 22.43 0.00
CA ARG A 27 -14.89 22.42 -1.44
C ARG A 27 -16.00 21.75 -2.24
N THR A 28 -16.18 22.23 -3.46
CA THR A 28 -17.05 21.58 -4.45
C THR A 28 -16.27 20.48 -5.19
N ILE A 29 -16.98 19.62 -5.93
CA ILE A 29 -16.37 18.58 -6.78
C ILE A 29 -15.45 19.18 -7.88
N ASP A 30 -15.70 20.43 -8.28
CA ASP A 30 -14.89 21.18 -9.23
C ASP A 30 -13.68 21.89 -8.56
N GLY A 31 -13.47 21.68 -7.25
CA GLY A 31 -12.33 22.23 -6.50
C GLY A 31 -12.51 23.64 -5.95
N HIS A 32 -13.64 24.30 -6.24
CA HIS A 32 -13.91 25.65 -5.75
C HIS A 32 -14.29 25.65 -4.26
N VAL A 33 -14.02 26.77 -3.58
CA VAL A 33 -14.47 26.96 -2.21
C VAL A 33 -15.99 27.02 -2.17
N ARG A 34 -16.57 26.31 -1.21
CA ARG A 34 -18.03 26.24 -1.03
C ARG A 34 -18.52 27.35 -0.12
N TYR A 35 -19.39 28.21 -0.62
CA TYR A 35 -19.88 29.37 0.15
C TYR A 35 -21.29 29.19 0.72
N CYS A 36 -22.17 28.40 0.07
CA CYS A 36 -23.60 28.49 0.37
C CYS A 36 -24.35 27.15 0.54
N ARG A 37 -23.78 26.00 0.21
CA ARG A 37 -24.52 24.74 0.22
C ARG A 37 -23.73 23.66 0.93
N ARG A 38 -24.33 22.99 1.91
CA ARG A 38 -23.74 21.77 2.50
C ARG A 38 -23.58 20.68 1.45
N TYR A 39 -22.53 19.89 1.62
CA TYR A 39 -22.37 18.69 0.81
C TYR A 39 -23.46 17.69 1.20
N VAL A 40 -24.13 17.15 0.19
CA VAL A 40 -25.08 16.05 0.33
C VAL A 40 -24.64 14.95 -0.64
N SER A 41 -24.47 13.73 -0.13
CA SER A 41 -24.25 12.58 -1.00
C SER A 41 -25.56 12.20 -1.67
N TYR A 42 -25.55 12.12 -3.00
CA TYR A 42 -26.72 11.68 -3.77
C TYR A 42 -26.71 10.17 -3.93
N ALA A 43 -27.88 9.54 -3.82
CA ALA A 43 -28.04 8.08 -3.98
C ALA A 43 -27.58 7.57 -5.37
N ASN A 44 -27.67 8.43 -6.40
CA ASN A 44 -27.23 8.14 -7.77
C ASN A 44 -25.77 8.59 -8.05
N SER A 45 -24.99 8.85 -6.99
CA SER A 45 -23.56 9.13 -7.16
C SER A 45 -22.84 7.91 -7.71
N PRO A 46 -21.88 8.07 -8.64
CA PRO A 46 -21.07 6.95 -9.13
C PRO A 46 -20.24 6.27 -8.03
N LEU A 47 -19.96 7.01 -6.97
CA LEU A 47 -19.23 6.53 -5.77
C LEU A 47 -20.10 6.78 -4.54
N PRO A 48 -21.10 5.92 -4.26
CA PRO A 48 -22.08 6.16 -3.20
C PRO A 48 -21.47 6.02 -1.80
N THR A 49 -20.57 5.05 -1.58
CA THR A 49 -20.01 4.76 -0.27
C THR A 49 -18.63 5.39 -0.07
N THR A 50 -18.17 5.43 1.15
CA THR A 50 -16.81 5.90 1.48
C THR A 50 -15.77 4.89 1.00
N GLU A 51 -16.08 3.62 1.11
CA GLU A 51 -15.26 2.52 0.63
C GLU A 51 -15.04 2.62 -0.88
N ASP A 52 -16.08 2.90 -1.67
CA ASP A 52 -15.98 3.11 -3.11
C ASP A 52 -15.06 4.29 -3.44
N LYS A 53 -15.20 5.40 -2.72
CA LYS A 53 -14.35 6.59 -2.89
C LYS A 53 -12.88 6.29 -2.55
N LEU A 54 -12.65 5.57 -1.45
CA LEU A 54 -11.31 5.17 -1.04
C LEU A 54 -10.70 4.17 -2.05
N LEU A 55 -11.45 3.15 -2.45
CA LEU A 55 -11.02 2.18 -3.44
C LEU A 55 -10.68 2.86 -4.78
N PHE A 56 -11.52 3.79 -5.23
CA PHE A 56 -11.32 4.56 -6.44
C PHE A 56 -9.98 5.30 -6.43
N ILE A 57 -9.71 6.09 -5.38
CA ILE A 57 -8.49 6.91 -5.34
C ILE A 57 -7.24 6.05 -5.13
N LEU A 58 -7.28 5.02 -4.28
CA LEU A 58 -6.15 4.13 -4.06
C LEU A 58 -5.79 3.33 -5.32
N THR A 59 -6.78 2.83 -6.04
CA THR A 59 -6.57 2.14 -7.32
C THR A 59 -5.94 3.08 -8.35
N TYR A 60 -6.42 4.32 -8.44
CA TYR A 60 -5.85 5.32 -9.32
C TYR A 60 -4.38 5.61 -9.00
N LEU A 61 -4.06 5.86 -7.74
CA LEU A 61 -2.70 6.19 -7.30
C LEU A 61 -1.73 5.00 -7.44
N LYS A 62 -2.21 3.77 -7.20
CA LYS A 62 -1.36 2.57 -7.27
C LYS A 62 -1.06 2.14 -8.68
N GLN A 63 -2.07 2.16 -9.56
CA GLN A 63 -1.96 1.62 -10.91
C GLN A 63 -1.69 2.68 -11.97
N ASN A 64 -1.90 3.95 -11.63
CA ASN A 64 -1.76 5.09 -12.54
C ASN A 64 -2.43 4.85 -13.92
N PRO A 65 -3.70 4.38 -13.95
CA PRO A 65 -4.40 4.12 -15.21
C PRO A 65 -4.69 5.43 -15.92
N THR A 66 -4.94 5.37 -17.25
CA THR A 66 -5.51 6.52 -17.92
C THR A 66 -6.90 6.82 -17.37
N GLN A 67 -7.31 8.09 -17.35
CA GLN A 67 -8.64 8.48 -16.85
C GLN A 67 -9.78 7.81 -17.61
N VAL A 68 -9.60 7.53 -18.90
CA VAL A 68 -10.56 6.79 -19.71
C VAL A 68 -10.72 5.36 -19.20
N MET A 69 -9.60 4.65 -19.00
CA MET A 69 -9.63 3.28 -18.49
C MET A 69 -10.23 3.21 -17.08
N HIS A 70 -9.86 4.15 -16.22
CA HIS A 70 -10.42 4.25 -14.87
C HIS A 70 -11.92 4.52 -14.88
N GLY A 71 -12.39 5.36 -15.83
CA GLY A 71 -13.80 5.61 -16.07
C GLY A 71 -14.57 4.35 -16.46
N HIS A 72 -13.99 3.50 -17.30
CA HIS A 72 -14.60 2.20 -17.64
C HIS A 72 -14.75 1.28 -16.42
N ILE A 73 -13.75 1.23 -15.55
CA ILE A 73 -13.79 0.40 -14.33
C ILE A 73 -14.91 0.86 -13.38
N PHE A 74 -15.07 2.17 -13.21
CA PHE A 74 -16.03 2.75 -12.26
C PHE A 74 -17.31 3.29 -12.92
N HIS A 75 -17.57 2.94 -14.16
CA HIS A 75 -18.77 3.30 -14.91
C HIS A 75 -19.07 4.81 -14.96
N MET A 76 -18.03 5.62 -15.16
CA MET A 76 -18.18 7.08 -15.26
C MET A 76 -17.41 7.67 -16.45
N SER A 77 -17.78 8.89 -16.86
CA SER A 77 -17.08 9.60 -17.90
C SER A 77 -15.70 10.08 -17.45
N GLN A 78 -14.77 10.24 -18.41
CA GLN A 78 -13.42 10.77 -18.15
C GLN A 78 -13.45 12.09 -17.37
N SER A 79 -14.35 13.00 -17.71
CA SER A 79 -14.47 14.30 -17.02
C SER A 79 -14.87 14.14 -15.56
N ASN A 80 -15.73 13.17 -15.25
CA ASN A 80 -16.08 12.85 -13.88
C ASN A 80 -14.92 12.20 -13.14
N VAL A 81 -14.17 11.29 -13.78
CA VAL A 81 -12.94 10.73 -13.22
C VAL A 81 -11.97 11.83 -12.81
N SER A 82 -11.70 12.79 -13.70
CA SER A 82 -10.80 13.90 -13.40
C SER A 82 -11.24 14.68 -12.16
N LYS A 83 -12.52 15.03 -12.06
CA LYS A 83 -13.08 15.74 -10.90
C LYS A 83 -12.95 14.93 -9.61
N TRP A 84 -13.32 13.65 -9.64
CA TRP A 84 -13.24 12.77 -8.48
C TRP A 84 -11.79 12.53 -8.05
N VAL A 85 -10.86 12.35 -8.99
CA VAL A 85 -9.43 12.20 -8.66
C VAL A 85 -8.91 13.42 -7.92
N HIS A 86 -9.17 14.63 -8.42
CA HIS A 86 -8.71 15.87 -7.76
C HIS A 86 -9.32 16.04 -6.37
N LEU A 87 -10.63 15.80 -6.24
CA LEU A 87 -11.32 15.92 -4.96
C LEU A 87 -10.81 14.91 -3.93
N LEU A 88 -10.79 13.63 -4.30
CA LEU A 88 -10.43 12.54 -3.39
C LEU A 88 -8.93 12.51 -3.06
N HIS A 89 -8.07 12.92 -4.00
CA HIS A 89 -6.65 13.13 -3.70
C HIS A 89 -6.47 14.23 -2.64
N GLY A 90 -7.19 15.32 -2.75
CA GLY A 90 -7.17 16.38 -1.73
C GLY A 90 -7.67 15.90 -0.37
N ALA A 91 -8.76 15.12 -0.35
CA ALA A 91 -9.31 14.54 0.88
C ALA A 91 -8.34 13.52 1.51
N LEU A 92 -7.70 12.67 0.70
CA LEU A 92 -6.70 11.70 1.17
C LEU A 92 -5.47 12.42 1.74
N THR A 93 -4.97 13.44 1.03
CA THR A 93 -3.85 14.26 1.54
C THR A 93 -4.21 14.92 2.88
N TYR A 94 -5.44 15.42 3.01
CA TYR A 94 -5.92 15.99 4.27
C TYR A 94 -6.01 14.93 5.38
N ALA A 95 -6.48 13.72 5.09
CA ALA A 95 -6.50 12.60 6.03
C ALA A 95 -5.10 12.26 6.53
N LEU A 96 -4.15 12.07 5.62
CA LEU A 96 -2.76 11.73 5.92
C LEU A 96 -2.04 12.85 6.70
N SER A 97 -2.35 14.11 6.40
CA SER A 97 -1.79 15.25 7.13
C SER A 97 -2.21 15.25 8.60
N ARG A 98 -3.47 14.92 8.88
CA ARG A 98 -3.99 14.82 10.25
C ARG A 98 -3.36 13.67 11.04
N GLN A 99 -2.98 12.60 10.35
CA GLN A 99 -2.29 11.45 10.93
C GLN A 99 -0.76 11.64 11.00
N LYS A 100 -0.24 12.80 10.57
CA LYS A 100 1.21 13.08 10.44
C LYS A 100 1.96 12.08 9.52
N LEU A 101 1.25 11.43 8.61
CA LEU A 101 1.77 10.41 7.69
C LEU A 101 2.25 10.99 6.35
N LEU A 102 2.13 12.30 6.13
CA LEU A 102 2.67 12.91 4.92
C LEU A 102 4.21 12.86 4.95
N PRO A 103 4.86 12.58 3.81
CA PRO A 103 6.32 12.63 3.74
C PRO A 103 6.84 14.02 4.08
N ALA A 104 8.00 14.09 4.73
CA ALA A 104 8.69 15.34 4.97
C ALA A 104 9.04 15.99 3.61
N ARG A 105 8.76 17.28 3.49
CA ARG A 105 9.02 18.04 2.24
C ARG A 105 10.28 18.92 2.33
N THR A 106 10.76 19.16 3.54
CA THR A 106 11.97 19.94 3.81
C THR A 106 12.93 19.14 4.67
N ALA A 107 14.22 19.49 4.60
CA ALA A 107 15.25 18.88 5.45
C ALA A 107 14.95 19.08 6.94
N ASP A 108 14.44 20.26 7.31
CA ASP A 108 14.08 20.59 8.69
C ASP A 108 12.89 19.76 9.19
N ASP A 109 11.89 19.53 8.35
CA ASP A 109 10.77 18.63 8.68
C ASP A 109 11.23 17.18 8.88
N LEU A 110 12.18 16.73 8.05
CA LEU A 110 12.76 15.40 8.20
C LEU A 110 13.56 15.27 9.49
N ALA A 111 14.44 16.24 9.77
CA ALA A 111 15.23 16.27 10.99
C ALA A 111 14.33 16.26 12.23
N ARG A 112 13.29 17.10 12.26
CA ARG A 112 12.33 17.12 13.36
C ARG A 112 11.67 15.77 13.58
N ARG A 113 11.22 15.07 12.52
CA ARG A 113 10.59 13.76 12.64
C ARG A 113 11.54 12.69 13.14
N LEU A 114 12.79 12.69 12.68
CA LEU A 114 13.83 11.77 13.17
C LEU A 114 14.15 11.98 14.65
N HIS A 115 14.00 13.20 15.17
CA HIS A 115 14.14 13.49 16.59
C HIS A 115 12.88 13.19 17.42
N GLU A 116 11.70 13.16 16.78
CA GLU A 116 10.42 12.86 17.42
C GLU A 116 10.10 11.34 17.43
N GLU A 117 10.77 10.51 16.62
CA GLU A 117 10.63 9.06 16.69
C GLU A 117 11.26 8.56 18.00
N PRO A 118 10.49 7.85 18.86
CA PRO A 118 11.06 7.19 20.02
C PRO A 118 12.13 6.20 19.53
N SER A 119 13.33 6.35 20.08
CA SER A 119 14.43 5.41 19.84
C SER A 119 13.89 3.98 20.04
N HIS A 120 13.74 3.22 18.97
CA HIS A 120 13.59 1.79 19.05
C HIS A 120 14.89 1.29 19.71
N GLU A 121 14.83 1.03 21.00
CA GLU A 121 15.86 0.22 21.66
C GLU A 121 15.82 -1.13 20.94
N GLU A 122 16.79 -1.37 20.07
CA GLU A 122 17.03 -2.70 19.54
C GLU A 122 17.25 -3.63 20.75
N PRO A 123 16.48 -4.73 20.86
CA PRO A 123 16.77 -5.72 21.87
C PRO A 123 18.18 -6.24 21.59
N SER A 124 19.11 -5.99 22.53
CA SER A 124 20.45 -6.54 22.52
C SER A 124 20.33 -8.06 22.37
N HIS A 125 20.65 -8.56 21.17
CA HIS A 125 20.87 -9.98 20.97
C HIS A 125 22.11 -10.38 21.79
N GLU A 126 21.87 -10.91 22.98
CA GLU A 126 22.86 -11.75 23.67
C GLU A 126 23.02 -13.02 22.81
N GLU A 127 24.11 -13.08 22.07
CA GLU A 127 24.53 -14.31 21.37
C GLU A 127 24.73 -15.42 22.42
N PRO A 128 24.01 -16.54 22.30
CA PRO A 128 24.35 -17.70 23.13
C PRO A 128 25.71 -18.24 22.68
N SER A 129 26.67 -18.26 23.61
CA SER A 129 27.97 -18.89 23.44
C SER A 129 27.77 -20.34 23.02
N HIS A 130 28.05 -20.67 21.77
CA HIS A 130 28.16 -22.06 21.32
C HIS A 130 29.41 -22.67 21.83
N GLU A 131 29.28 -23.51 22.88
CA GLU A 131 30.29 -24.52 23.22
C GLU A 131 30.30 -25.55 22.08
N GLU A 132 31.40 -25.62 21.36
CA GLU A 132 31.66 -26.67 20.36
C GLU A 132 31.81 -28.02 21.05
N PRO A 133 31.02 -29.04 20.70
CA PRO A 133 31.34 -30.40 21.11
C PRO A 133 32.45 -30.96 20.20
N SER A 134 33.52 -31.41 20.84
CA SER A 134 34.63 -32.12 20.22
C SER A 134 34.14 -33.35 19.47
N HIS A 135 34.26 -33.35 18.15
CA HIS A 135 34.01 -34.51 17.33
C HIS A 135 35.25 -35.38 17.26
N GLU A 136 35.19 -36.55 17.93
CA GLU A 136 36.07 -37.67 17.65
C GLU A 136 35.71 -38.27 16.28
N GLU A 137 36.71 -38.33 15.40
CA GLU A 137 36.60 -38.97 14.07
C GLU A 137 36.57 -40.51 14.25
N PRO A 138 35.60 -41.21 13.65
CA PRO A 138 35.75 -42.64 13.40
C PRO A 138 36.32 -42.85 12.01
N SER A 139 37.44 -43.60 11.97
CA SER A 139 38.09 -44.14 10.79
C SER A 139 37.11 -44.97 9.96
N HIS A 140 36.88 -44.60 8.71
CA HIS A 140 36.17 -45.42 7.73
C HIS A 140 37.15 -46.00 6.74
N GLU A 141 37.24 -47.33 6.78
CA GLU A 141 37.84 -48.20 5.74
C GLU A 141 36.98 -48.12 4.46
N GLU A 142 37.67 -47.96 3.32
CA GLU A 142 37.10 -48.16 2.02
C GLU A 142 36.79 -49.65 1.73
N PRO A 143 35.74 -49.90 0.93
CA PRO A 143 35.85 -50.93 -0.11
C PRO A 143 35.52 -50.41 -1.51
N SER A 144 36.46 -50.66 -2.40
CA SER A 144 36.35 -50.65 -3.83
C SER A 144 35.26 -51.61 -4.33
N HIS A 145 34.44 -51.19 -5.27
CA HIS A 145 33.96 -51.98 -6.43
C HIS A 145 33.19 -51.07 -7.38
N ALA A 146 33.78 -50.85 -8.53
CA ALA A 146 33.53 -51.52 -9.82
C ALA A 146 32.18 -51.14 -10.50
N THR A 147 32.33 -50.34 -11.56
CA THR A 147 31.88 -50.56 -12.94
C THR A 147 30.41 -50.95 -13.15
N GLU A 148 29.64 -50.11 -13.79
CA GLU A 148 28.97 -50.41 -15.08
C GLU A 148 28.17 -49.19 -15.60
N ALA A 149 28.48 -48.82 -16.83
CA ALA A 149 27.63 -48.03 -17.74
C ALA A 149 27.24 -48.94 -18.90
N PRO A 150 26.45 -48.51 -19.91
CA PRO A 150 25.13 -47.98 -20.04
C PRO A 150 24.19 -48.96 -20.80
N PRO A 151 23.14 -48.61 -21.56
CA PRO A 151 23.20 -47.93 -22.82
C PRO A 151 22.04 -46.98 -23.19
N PHE A 152 22.33 -46.14 -24.13
CA PHE A 152 21.46 -45.43 -25.07
C PHE A 152 20.29 -46.26 -25.61
N LEU A 153 19.12 -45.63 -25.77
CA LEU A 153 18.18 -45.90 -26.85
C LEU A 153 17.44 -44.62 -27.28
N SER A 154 17.80 -44.24 -28.49
CA SER A 154 17.10 -43.40 -29.45
C SER A 154 15.80 -44.07 -29.91
N MET A 155 14.77 -43.27 -30.23
CA MET A 155 13.86 -43.39 -31.39
C MET A 155 12.73 -42.36 -31.23
N THR A 156 12.72 -41.35 -32.07
CA THR A 156 11.93 -41.17 -33.34
C THR A 156 10.48 -41.66 -33.30
N ALA A 157 9.56 -40.76 -33.35
CA ALA A 157 8.59 -40.50 -34.39
C ALA A 157 7.78 -39.27 -34.03
#